data_ca24cec3c4290241799f68ed0fea1bdc
#
_entry.id   ca24cec3c4290241799f68ed0fea1bdc
#
_cell.length_a   1.000
_cell.length_b   1.000
_cell.length_c   1.000
_cell.angle_alpha   90.00
_cell.angle_beta   90.00
_cell.angle_gamma   90.00
#
_symmetry.space_group_name_H-M   'P 1'
#
loop_
_entity.id
_entity.type
_entity.pdbx_description
1 polymer ?
#
loop_
_entity_poly.entity_id
_entity_poly.type
_entity_poly.pdbx_seq_one_letter_code
_entity_poly.pdbx_strand_id
1 'polypeptide(L)'
;MRLMKLALAGVCALGLLSAGAANSAEPVKIRMAWVAPVANWASIILEKKDLALHMGKSYTLESARYQGTPQMITAIANNELEVSNLAYSSLAIAIENAGLDDVRVIADEFQDGVPGYYSSQFYVRKDSGINKVEDLKGKVVGTNGGGSAIDVAIRAMLHKHGLEEKRDYTMLEGPLPAMPAMLLEKKVDLIPAVLPFSFNPKLREEGRVLFEQREALGLTQMIMLTARKSFIDKNRAAMVDFTEDMLRIVHWYLDPKNHDEAAQIASKITKAPPERFGWLFTKADTYRDPDLMPNLEALQRNVDTTRELGFVKKQIDIKKYADLTLIQEAAKRLK
;
A
#
# COMPACT_ATOMS: atom_id res chain seq x y z
N MET A 1 35.68 -48.00 -75.60
CA MET A 1 35.04 -49.33 -75.50
C MET A 1 34.46 -49.50 -74.11
N ARG A 2 33.16 -49.68 -74.02
CA ARG A 2 32.40 -50.18 -72.79
C ARG A 2 32.43 -49.32 -71.51
N LEU A 3 31.36 -49.06 -70.81
CA LEU A 3 29.89 -49.30 -70.86
C LEU A 3 29.33 -48.59 -69.63
N MET A 4 28.32 -47.88 -69.88
CA MET A 4 27.28 -47.41 -68.99
C MET A 4 26.96 -48.33 -67.78
N LYS A 5 26.76 -47.79 -66.63
CA LYS A 5 25.67 -48.22 -65.69
C LYS A 5 25.14 -47.02 -64.92
N LEU A 6 23.89 -46.73 -65.11
CA LEU A 6 23.04 -45.89 -64.23
C LEU A 6 22.89 -46.58 -62.88
N ALA A 7 22.88 -45.79 -61.80
CA ALA A 7 22.25 -46.15 -60.57
C ALA A 7 21.43 -44.95 -60.08
N LEU A 8 20.12 -45.13 -60.06
CA LEU A 8 19.11 -44.28 -59.44
C LEU A 8 19.24 -44.41 -57.91
N ALA A 9 19.42 -43.30 -57.21
CA ALA A 9 19.35 -43.27 -55.74
C ALA A 9 18.32 -42.22 -55.32
N GLY A 10 17.26 -42.69 -54.69
CA GLY A 10 16.10 -41.91 -54.28
C GLY A 10 16.46 -40.88 -53.20
N VAL A 11 15.89 -39.70 -53.38
CA VAL A 11 15.92 -38.62 -52.37
C VAL A 11 14.81 -38.89 -51.38
N CYS A 12 15.16 -39.38 -50.16
CA CYS A 12 14.29 -39.35 -49.01
C CYS A 12 14.29 -37.92 -48.44
N ALA A 13 13.21 -37.18 -48.69
CA ALA A 13 12.96 -35.92 -48.03
C ALA A 13 12.57 -36.20 -46.58
N LEU A 14 13.50 -36.11 -45.62
CA LEU A 14 13.19 -35.99 -44.21
C LEU A 14 12.66 -34.57 -43.97
N GLY A 15 11.34 -34.46 -43.83
CA GLY A 15 10.70 -33.28 -43.29
C GLY A 15 11.11 -33.11 -41.82
N LEU A 16 12.03 -32.19 -41.51
CA LEU A 16 12.29 -31.66 -40.18
C LEU A 16 11.04 -30.87 -39.72
N LEU A 17 10.15 -31.50 -38.98
CA LEU A 17 9.20 -30.84 -38.13
C LEU A 17 9.99 -30.11 -37.03
N SER A 18 10.36 -28.86 -37.30
CA SER A 18 10.77 -27.92 -36.28
C SER A 18 9.54 -27.67 -35.42
N ALA A 19 9.37 -28.48 -34.36
CA ALA A 19 8.53 -28.09 -33.25
C ALA A 19 9.12 -26.78 -32.69
N GLY A 20 8.54 -25.66 -33.08
CA GLY A 20 8.86 -24.37 -32.51
C GLY A 20 8.65 -24.50 -31.01
N ALA A 21 9.74 -24.60 -30.22
CA ALA A 21 9.66 -24.34 -28.79
C ALA A 21 9.03 -22.97 -28.65
N ALA A 22 7.79 -22.93 -28.19
CA ALA A 22 7.17 -21.69 -27.74
C ALA A 22 8.11 -21.14 -26.69
N ASN A 23 8.90 -20.14 -27.06
CA ASN A 23 9.71 -19.37 -26.12
C ASN A 23 8.71 -18.70 -25.18
N SER A 24 8.38 -19.36 -24.05
CA SER A 24 7.63 -18.70 -23.01
C SER A 24 8.49 -17.53 -22.56
N ALA A 25 8.02 -16.32 -22.83
CA ALA A 25 8.69 -15.12 -22.35
C ALA A 25 8.94 -15.26 -20.85
N GLU A 26 10.09 -14.83 -20.37
CA GLU A 26 10.36 -14.84 -18.93
C GLU A 26 9.26 -14.07 -18.19
N PRO A 27 8.80 -14.59 -17.02
CA PRO A 27 7.80 -13.90 -16.21
C PRO A 27 8.25 -12.48 -15.86
N VAL A 28 7.34 -11.53 -15.99
CA VAL A 28 7.60 -10.14 -15.66
C VAL A 28 7.85 -10.02 -14.14
N LYS A 29 9.01 -9.46 -13.76
CA LYS A 29 9.33 -9.23 -12.35
C LYS A 29 8.57 -8.02 -11.84
N ILE A 30 7.79 -8.20 -10.77
CA ILE A 30 7.07 -7.16 -10.04
C ILE A 30 7.68 -7.06 -8.64
N ARG A 31 8.32 -5.93 -8.33
CA ARG A 31 8.77 -5.59 -6.97
C ARG A 31 7.71 -4.70 -6.35
N MET A 32 7.16 -5.15 -5.23
CA MET A 32 6.05 -4.51 -4.52
C MET A 32 6.47 -4.05 -3.13
N ALA A 33 6.15 -2.82 -2.76
CA ALA A 33 6.51 -2.24 -1.47
C ALA A 33 5.43 -2.47 -0.39
N TRP A 34 5.82 -2.35 0.89
CA TRP A 34 4.91 -2.29 2.03
C TRP A 34 5.54 -1.56 3.22
N VAL A 35 4.72 -1.09 4.16
CA VAL A 35 5.15 -0.37 5.38
C VAL A 35 4.75 -1.14 6.64
N ALA A 36 3.47 -1.38 6.83
CA ALA A 36 2.92 -2.02 8.02
C ALA A 36 2.58 -3.49 7.76
N PRO A 37 3.10 -4.43 8.57
CA PRO A 37 2.81 -5.85 8.42
C PRO A 37 1.31 -6.08 8.58
N VAL A 38 0.77 -7.02 7.82
CA VAL A 38 -0.62 -7.43 7.69
C VAL A 38 -1.62 -6.33 7.29
N ALA A 39 -1.27 -5.06 7.48
CA ALA A 39 -2.08 -3.93 7.02
C ALA A 39 -1.90 -3.68 5.51
N ASN A 40 -0.71 -3.96 4.96
CA ASN A 40 -0.44 -3.82 3.53
C ASN A 40 -0.44 -5.18 2.81
N TRP A 41 -1.10 -5.26 1.65
CA TRP A 41 -1.25 -6.50 0.89
C TRP A 41 0.09 -7.16 0.55
N ALA A 42 1.09 -6.41 0.13
CA ALA A 42 2.41 -6.94 -0.21
C ALA A 42 3.11 -7.69 0.94
N SER A 43 2.68 -7.50 2.19
CA SER A 43 3.23 -8.20 3.35
C SER A 43 2.63 -9.59 3.57
N ILE A 44 1.46 -9.89 3.00
CA ILE A 44 0.69 -11.12 3.26
C ILE A 44 0.28 -11.89 2.00
N ILE A 45 0.28 -11.24 0.83
CA ILE A 45 -0.18 -11.84 -0.43
C ILE A 45 0.61 -13.09 -0.81
N LEU A 46 1.92 -13.10 -0.53
CA LEU A 46 2.81 -14.24 -0.85
C LEU A 46 2.54 -15.48 0.01
N GLU A 47 1.77 -15.38 1.09
CA GLU A 47 1.36 -16.52 1.91
C GLU A 47 0.20 -17.31 1.28
N LYS A 48 -0.50 -16.73 0.29
CA LYS A 48 -1.60 -17.35 -0.47
C LYS A 48 -1.21 -17.57 -1.94
N LYS A 49 0.00 -18.09 -2.17
CA LYS A 49 0.51 -18.41 -3.53
C LYS A 49 -0.36 -19.41 -4.28
N ASP A 50 -1.07 -20.27 -3.57
CA ASP A 50 -2.01 -21.22 -4.13
C ASP A 50 -3.17 -20.57 -4.88
N LEU A 51 -3.50 -19.31 -4.54
CA LEU A 51 -4.52 -18.51 -5.20
C LEU A 51 -3.96 -17.62 -6.32
N ALA A 52 -2.64 -17.43 -6.38
CA ALA A 52 -1.97 -16.66 -7.42
C ALA A 52 -1.70 -17.53 -8.66
N LEU A 53 -2.74 -17.78 -9.46
CA LEU A 53 -2.72 -18.76 -10.56
C LEU A 53 -1.76 -18.39 -11.71
N HIS A 54 -1.41 -17.12 -11.83
CA HIS A 54 -0.52 -16.57 -12.86
C HIS A 54 0.91 -16.35 -12.38
N MET A 55 1.14 -16.37 -11.05
CA MET A 55 2.48 -16.19 -10.47
C MET A 55 3.41 -17.33 -10.88
N GLY A 56 4.63 -16.98 -11.31
CA GLY A 56 5.62 -17.91 -11.87
C GLY A 56 5.38 -18.27 -13.33
N LYS A 57 4.30 -17.76 -13.96
CA LYS A 57 3.98 -17.94 -15.38
C LYS A 57 4.10 -16.63 -16.16
N SER A 58 3.22 -15.66 -15.88
CA SER A 58 3.24 -14.35 -16.52
C SER A 58 4.00 -13.30 -15.71
N TYR A 59 4.06 -13.44 -14.39
CA TYR A 59 4.82 -12.56 -13.51
C TYR A 59 5.45 -13.31 -12.33
N THR A 60 6.47 -12.70 -11.71
CA THR A 60 7.00 -13.05 -10.39
C THR A 60 6.82 -11.88 -9.45
N LEU A 61 6.65 -12.14 -8.15
CA LEU A 61 6.43 -11.11 -7.14
C LEU A 61 7.52 -11.16 -6.07
N GLU A 62 8.15 -10.01 -5.82
CA GLU A 62 9.04 -9.79 -4.70
C GLU A 62 8.48 -8.65 -3.84
N SER A 63 8.51 -8.78 -2.53
CA SER A 63 8.05 -7.72 -1.64
C SER A 63 9.17 -7.15 -0.80
N ALA A 64 9.17 -5.83 -0.58
CA ALA A 64 10.15 -5.11 0.21
C ALA A 64 9.48 -4.17 1.21
N ARG A 65 10.03 -4.13 2.44
CA ARG A 65 9.54 -3.23 3.48
C ARG A 65 10.23 -1.88 3.43
N TYR A 66 9.43 -0.81 3.59
CA TYR A 66 9.89 0.57 3.75
C TYR A 66 9.45 1.13 5.11
N GLN A 67 10.11 2.17 5.59
CA GLN A 67 9.73 2.84 6.83
C GLN A 67 8.45 3.66 6.68
N GLY A 68 8.24 4.24 5.50
CA GLY A 68 7.07 5.04 5.15
C GLY A 68 6.93 5.20 3.64
N THR A 69 5.81 5.75 3.21
CA THR A 69 5.51 5.94 1.78
C THR A 69 6.39 6.99 1.08
N PRO A 70 6.93 8.05 1.76
CA PRO A 70 7.84 8.98 1.10
C PRO A 70 9.13 8.33 0.55
N GLN A 71 9.69 7.33 1.25
CA GLN A 71 10.91 6.65 0.78
C GLN A 71 10.69 5.83 -0.50
N MET A 72 9.44 5.42 -0.76
CA MET A 72 9.10 4.69 -1.99
C MET A 72 9.18 5.60 -3.22
N ILE A 73 9.01 6.93 -3.08
CA ILE A 73 9.09 7.87 -4.21
C ILE A 73 10.47 7.78 -4.88
N THR A 74 11.54 7.76 -4.09
CA THR A 74 12.91 7.59 -4.61
C THR A 74 13.09 6.22 -5.28
N ALA A 75 12.57 5.16 -4.69
CA ALA A 75 12.66 3.81 -5.26
C ALA A 75 11.90 3.70 -6.60
N ILE A 76 10.73 4.34 -6.72
CA ILE A 76 9.98 4.41 -7.98
C ILE A 76 10.78 5.19 -9.04
N ALA A 77 11.34 6.35 -8.66
CA ALA A 77 12.14 7.19 -9.57
C ALA A 77 13.36 6.43 -10.10
N ASN A 78 13.98 5.59 -9.28
CA ASN A 78 15.13 4.77 -9.63
C ASN A 78 14.77 3.44 -10.33
N ASN A 79 13.48 3.20 -10.63
CA ASN A 79 12.99 1.92 -11.16
C ASN A 79 13.35 0.71 -10.27
N GLU A 80 13.32 0.89 -8.95
CA GLU A 80 13.54 -0.17 -7.96
C GLU A 80 12.24 -0.84 -7.52
N LEU A 81 11.08 -0.23 -7.85
CA LEU A 81 9.73 -0.72 -7.60
C LEU A 81 8.87 -0.61 -8.86
N GLU A 82 8.12 -1.66 -9.18
CA GLU A 82 7.09 -1.68 -10.21
C GLU A 82 5.73 -1.33 -9.64
N VAL A 83 5.41 -1.82 -8.43
CA VAL A 83 4.17 -1.52 -7.70
C VAL A 83 4.53 -0.98 -6.33
N SER A 84 3.96 0.15 -5.98
CA SER A 84 4.19 0.80 -4.68
C SER A 84 2.88 1.10 -3.96
N ASN A 85 2.96 1.15 -2.64
CA ASN A 85 1.86 1.58 -1.78
C ASN A 85 2.04 3.06 -1.47
N LEU A 86 1.48 3.95 -2.26
CA LEU A 86 1.56 5.37 -1.96
C LEU A 86 0.36 5.82 -1.11
N ALA A 87 0.65 6.66 -0.14
CA ALA A 87 -0.35 7.47 0.51
C ALA A 87 -0.81 8.60 -0.43
N TYR A 88 -2.00 9.15 -0.21
CA TYR A 88 -2.52 10.30 -0.98
C TYR A 88 -1.52 11.46 -1.04
N SER A 89 -0.86 11.78 0.08
CA SER A 89 0.14 12.84 0.17
C SER A 89 1.42 12.49 -0.60
N SER A 90 1.91 11.26 -0.44
CA SER A 90 3.10 10.79 -1.16
C SER A 90 2.85 10.70 -2.66
N LEU A 91 1.63 10.38 -3.11
CA LEU A 91 1.25 10.45 -4.51
C LEU A 91 1.37 11.89 -5.05
N ALA A 92 0.80 12.87 -4.32
CA ALA A 92 0.88 14.28 -4.71
C ALA A 92 2.34 14.76 -4.79
N ILE A 93 3.16 14.41 -3.80
CA ILE A 93 4.60 14.75 -3.75
C ILE A 93 5.35 14.05 -4.91
N ALA A 94 5.05 12.81 -5.21
CA ALA A 94 5.66 12.07 -6.32
C ALA A 94 5.39 12.75 -7.66
N ILE A 95 4.15 13.17 -7.90
CA ILE A 95 3.74 13.84 -9.13
C ILE A 95 4.42 15.21 -9.28
N GLU A 96 4.36 16.06 -8.26
CA GLU A 96 4.86 17.44 -8.39
C GLU A 96 6.37 17.55 -8.14
N ASN A 97 6.85 17.01 -7.02
CA ASN A 97 8.20 17.27 -6.56
C ASN A 97 9.24 16.32 -7.15
N ALA A 98 8.83 15.07 -7.42
CA ALA A 98 9.70 14.07 -8.04
C ALA A 98 9.51 13.95 -9.56
N GLY A 99 8.56 14.68 -10.15
CA GLY A 99 8.29 14.67 -11.60
C GLY A 99 7.83 13.31 -12.13
N LEU A 100 7.18 12.51 -11.30
CA LEU A 100 6.67 11.20 -11.68
C LEU A 100 5.28 11.32 -12.35
N ASP A 101 5.23 12.02 -13.48
CA ASP A 101 3.99 12.30 -14.22
C ASP A 101 3.30 11.04 -14.75
N ASP A 102 4.04 9.94 -14.89
CA ASP A 102 3.52 8.67 -15.38
C ASP A 102 3.06 7.71 -14.28
N VAL A 103 3.11 8.11 -13.00
CA VAL A 103 2.55 7.29 -11.92
C VAL A 103 1.03 7.20 -12.05
N ARG A 104 0.47 6.01 -11.82
CA ARG A 104 -0.98 5.77 -11.87
C ARG A 104 -1.44 5.01 -10.64
N VAL A 105 -2.54 5.46 -10.07
CA VAL A 105 -3.33 4.69 -9.09
C VAL A 105 -3.99 3.54 -9.83
N ILE A 106 -3.71 2.32 -9.41
CA ILE A 106 -4.20 1.10 -10.07
C ILE A 106 -5.16 0.29 -9.20
N ALA A 107 -5.14 0.46 -7.87
CA ALA A 107 -6.03 -0.25 -6.96
C ALA A 107 -6.12 0.44 -5.59
N ASP A 108 -7.20 0.15 -4.85
CA ASP A 108 -7.32 0.41 -3.41
C ASP A 108 -6.39 -0.53 -2.63
N GLU A 109 -5.83 -0.03 -1.54
CA GLU A 109 -5.24 -0.89 -0.54
C GLU A 109 -6.04 -0.86 0.76
N PHE A 110 -6.33 0.33 1.27
CA PHE A 110 -7.31 0.55 2.32
C PHE A 110 -7.71 2.02 2.45
N GLN A 111 -8.89 2.23 3.02
CA GLN A 111 -9.48 3.53 3.31
C GLN A 111 -9.63 3.73 4.82
N ASP A 112 -9.46 4.96 5.29
CA ASP A 112 -9.65 5.35 6.69
C ASP A 112 -10.89 6.24 6.82
N GLY A 113 -11.56 6.19 7.97
CA GLY A 113 -12.73 7.02 8.25
C GLY A 113 -14.03 6.51 7.64
N VAL A 114 -14.06 5.32 7.06
CA VAL A 114 -15.31 4.68 6.62
C VAL A 114 -16.17 4.37 7.83
N PRO A 115 -17.48 4.76 7.83
CA PRO A 115 -18.36 4.53 8.97
C PRO A 115 -18.43 3.05 9.39
N GLY A 116 -18.27 2.81 10.68
CA GLY A 116 -18.31 1.47 11.26
C GLY A 116 -17.01 0.66 11.17
N TYR A 117 -15.95 1.22 10.57
CA TYR A 117 -14.63 0.63 10.52
C TYR A 117 -13.64 1.41 11.41
N TYR A 118 -12.47 0.80 11.65
CA TYR A 118 -11.38 1.44 12.39
C TYR A 118 -10.90 2.71 11.67
N SER A 119 -10.54 3.71 12.46
CA SER A 119 -9.81 4.89 12.00
C SER A 119 -8.53 5.03 12.79
N SER A 120 -7.45 5.43 12.14
CA SER A 120 -6.13 5.59 12.74
C SER A 120 -6.20 6.52 13.95
N GLN A 121 -5.65 6.08 15.08
CA GLN A 121 -5.77 6.73 16.37
C GLN A 121 -4.50 7.49 16.72
N PHE A 122 -4.65 8.65 17.36
CA PHE A 122 -3.55 9.45 17.84
C PHE A 122 -3.59 9.49 19.36
N TYR A 123 -2.52 8.98 19.98
CA TYR A 123 -2.45 8.73 21.41
C TYR A 123 -1.57 9.75 22.14
N VAL A 124 -2.02 10.11 23.34
CA VAL A 124 -1.25 10.80 24.37
C VAL A 124 -1.21 9.93 25.63
N ARG A 125 -0.27 10.17 26.54
CA ARG A 125 -0.29 9.50 27.85
C ARG A 125 -1.46 10.01 28.70
N LYS A 126 -2.05 9.13 29.51
CA LYS A 126 -3.10 9.50 30.47
C LYS A 126 -2.63 10.51 31.50
N ASP A 127 -1.34 10.44 31.90
CA ASP A 127 -0.70 11.31 32.91
C ASP A 127 -0.11 12.61 32.32
N SER A 128 -0.28 12.87 31.00
CA SER A 128 0.38 14.01 30.33
C SER A 128 -0.26 15.37 30.59
N GLY A 129 -1.50 15.40 31.10
CA GLY A 129 -2.28 16.63 31.21
C GLY A 129 -2.83 17.17 29.87
N ILE A 130 -2.53 16.50 28.73
CA ILE A 130 -3.03 16.88 27.41
C ILE A 130 -4.46 16.35 27.27
N ASN A 131 -5.47 17.20 27.28
CA ASN A 131 -6.88 16.80 27.23
C ASN A 131 -7.57 17.14 25.91
N LYS A 132 -7.04 18.08 25.16
CA LYS A 132 -7.54 18.56 23.86
C LYS A 132 -6.35 18.88 22.96
N VAL A 133 -6.62 19.07 21.67
CA VAL A 133 -5.57 19.29 20.64
C VAL A 133 -4.74 20.53 20.94
N GLU A 134 -5.35 21.61 21.46
CA GLU A 134 -4.65 22.84 21.81
C GLU A 134 -3.60 22.69 22.91
N ASP A 135 -3.72 21.66 23.76
CA ASP A 135 -2.73 21.36 24.82
C ASP A 135 -1.41 20.81 24.24
N LEU A 136 -1.38 20.53 22.93
CA LEU A 136 -0.15 20.16 22.21
C LEU A 136 0.79 21.37 21.95
N LYS A 137 0.40 22.56 22.35
CA LYS A 137 1.30 23.73 22.28
C LYS A 137 2.53 23.52 23.15
N GLY A 138 3.73 23.72 22.56
CA GLY A 138 5.02 23.49 23.20
C GLY A 138 5.41 22.00 23.29
N LYS A 139 4.70 21.08 22.64
CA LYS A 139 4.91 19.64 22.74
C LYS A 139 5.68 19.07 21.57
N VAL A 140 6.18 17.84 21.77
CA VAL A 140 6.84 17.05 20.73
C VAL A 140 5.86 16.03 20.16
N VAL A 141 5.66 16.05 18.87
CA VAL A 141 4.69 15.22 18.14
C VAL A 141 5.43 14.19 17.31
N GLY A 142 5.13 12.90 17.53
CA GLY A 142 5.73 11.79 16.76
C GLY A 142 5.10 11.62 15.39
N THR A 143 5.93 11.35 14.37
CA THR A 143 5.48 10.98 13.02
C THR A 143 6.39 9.91 12.43
N ASN A 144 5.92 9.19 11.42
CA ASN A 144 6.73 8.15 10.74
C ASN A 144 7.51 8.67 9.53
N GLY A 145 7.40 9.95 9.22
CA GLY A 145 8.12 10.61 8.14
C GLY A 145 7.38 11.80 7.58
N GLY A 146 8.09 12.88 7.31
CA GLY A 146 7.53 14.10 6.72
C GLY A 146 6.85 13.82 5.38
N GLY A 147 5.64 14.35 5.17
CA GLY A 147 4.83 14.13 3.97
C GLY A 147 4.16 12.77 3.88
N SER A 148 4.23 11.93 4.91
CA SER A 148 3.39 10.72 4.99
C SER A 148 1.92 11.09 5.26
N ALA A 149 0.98 10.16 4.99
CA ALA A 149 -0.43 10.39 5.30
C ALA A 149 -0.67 10.71 6.78
N ILE A 150 0.09 10.07 7.65
CA ILE A 150 0.05 10.30 9.11
C ILE A 150 0.50 11.71 9.46
N ASP A 151 1.62 12.16 8.88
CA ASP A 151 2.15 13.51 9.07
C ASP A 151 1.14 14.56 8.62
N VAL A 152 0.54 14.38 7.44
CA VAL A 152 -0.49 15.28 6.92
C VAL A 152 -1.74 15.29 7.81
N ALA A 153 -2.19 14.14 8.33
CA ALA A 153 -3.35 14.06 9.23
C ALA A 153 -3.08 14.81 10.56
N ILE A 154 -1.90 14.64 11.14
CA ILE A 154 -1.47 15.38 12.34
C ILE A 154 -1.50 16.88 12.07
N ARG A 155 -0.84 17.33 10.99
CA ARG A 155 -0.77 18.75 10.65
C ARG A 155 -2.14 19.34 10.36
N ALA A 156 -3.01 18.61 9.66
CA ALA A 156 -4.38 19.02 9.39
C ALA A 156 -5.16 19.25 10.68
N MET A 157 -5.05 18.30 11.64
CA MET A 157 -5.72 18.44 12.94
C MET A 157 -5.15 19.62 13.73
N LEU A 158 -3.84 19.75 13.84
CA LEU A 158 -3.22 20.82 14.61
C LEU A 158 -3.51 22.21 13.98
N HIS A 159 -3.40 22.32 12.66
CA HIS A 159 -3.73 23.54 11.93
C HIS A 159 -5.21 23.97 12.14
N LYS A 160 -6.15 23.02 12.09
CA LYS A 160 -7.56 23.26 12.38
C LYS A 160 -7.80 23.86 13.78
N HIS A 161 -6.88 23.58 14.72
CA HIS A 161 -6.88 24.11 16.09
C HIS A 161 -5.90 25.29 16.29
N GLY A 162 -5.41 25.89 15.20
CA GLY A 162 -4.57 27.10 15.24
C GLY A 162 -3.12 26.85 15.64
N LEU A 163 -2.64 25.60 15.65
CA LEU A 163 -1.28 25.22 15.97
C LEU A 163 -0.43 25.00 14.71
N GLU A 164 0.76 25.63 14.66
CA GLU A 164 1.69 25.54 13.54
C GLU A 164 3.02 24.90 13.98
N GLU A 165 3.58 24.04 13.11
CA GLU A 165 4.90 23.46 13.36
C GLU A 165 5.97 24.53 13.51
N LYS A 166 6.95 24.28 14.35
CA LYS A 166 8.08 25.17 14.72
C LYS A 166 7.69 26.39 15.57
N ARG A 167 6.47 26.90 15.40
CA ARG A 167 5.95 27.98 16.25
C ARG A 167 5.33 27.45 17.54
N ASP A 168 4.49 26.42 17.41
CA ASP A 168 3.66 25.92 18.52
C ASP A 168 4.00 24.48 18.93
N TYR A 169 4.59 23.67 18.06
CA TYR A 169 5.01 22.32 18.34
C TYR A 169 6.21 21.91 17.46
N THR A 170 6.86 20.79 17.81
CA THR A 170 7.94 20.20 17.01
C THR A 170 7.59 18.77 16.62
N MET A 171 8.03 18.37 15.43
CA MET A 171 7.87 16.99 14.94
C MET A 171 9.13 16.18 15.23
N LEU A 172 8.96 14.91 15.64
CA LEU A 172 10.03 13.93 15.79
C LEU A 172 9.68 12.67 14.98
N GLU A 173 10.53 12.34 14.02
CA GLU A 173 10.35 11.17 13.19
C GLU A 173 10.85 9.90 13.88
N GLY A 174 10.13 8.79 13.66
CA GLY A 174 10.50 7.48 14.15
C GLY A 174 9.70 6.36 13.47
N PRO A 175 10.19 5.11 13.51
CA PRO A 175 9.47 4.00 12.91
C PRO A 175 8.19 3.66 13.68
N LEU A 176 7.10 3.36 12.96
CA LEU A 176 5.79 3.05 13.56
C LEU A 176 5.84 2.02 14.72
N PRO A 177 6.63 0.93 14.63
CA PRO A 177 6.75 -0.02 15.74
C PRO A 177 7.31 0.57 17.04
N ALA A 178 8.13 1.64 16.95
CA ALA A 178 8.73 2.29 18.11
C ALA A 178 7.83 3.35 18.76
N MET A 179 6.79 3.82 18.07
CA MET A 179 5.91 4.89 18.54
C MET A 179 5.33 4.64 19.96
N PRO A 180 4.79 3.44 20.29
CA PRO A 180 4.31 3.19 21.65
C PRO A 180 5.39 3.39 22.72
N ALA A 181 6.60 2.90 22.49
CA ALA A 181 7.72 3.08 23.43
C ALA A 181 8.14 4.54 23.53
N MET A 182 8.24 5.27 22.40
CA MET A 182 8.58 6.70 22.40
C MET A 182 7.61 7.53 23.24
N LEU A 183 6.31 7.23 23.19
CA LEU A 183 5.29 7.90 24.01
C LEU A 183 5.46 7.57 25.50
N LEU A 184 5.57 6.27 25.82
CA LEU A 184 5.65 5.80 27.23
C LEU A 184 6.97 6.23 27.89
N GLU A 185 8.06 6.32 27.15
CA GLU A 185 9.36 6.85 27.59
C GLU A 185 9.43 8.39 27.62
N LYS A 186 8.31 9.08 27.30
CA LYS A 186 8.21 10.55 27.31
C LYS A 186 9.14 11.26 26.31
N LYS A 187 9.55 10.57 25.24
CA LYS A 187 10.32 11.16 24.13
C LYS A 187 9.45 12.03 23.21
N VAL A 188 8.18 11.70 23.14
CA VAL A 188 7.14 12.46 22.42
C VAL A 188 5.88 12.54 23.28
N ASP A 189 5.03 13.51 22.99
CA ASP A 189 3.77 13.76 23.73
C ASP A 189 2.53 13.23 23.01
N LEU A 190 2.59 13.15 21.66
CA LEU A 190 1.58 12.56 20.80
C LEU A 190 2.24 11.56 19.84
N ILE A 191 1.57 10.44 19.58
CA ILE A 191 1.98 9.46 18.58
C ILE A 191 0.81 9.03 17.69
N PRO A 192 1.07 8.67 16.42
CA PRO A 192 0.15 7.85 15.65
C PRO A 192 0.21 6.39 16.15
N ALA A 193 -0.93 5.77 16.33
CA ALA A 193 -1.06 4.36 16.63
C ALA A 193 -1.91 3.67 15.57
N VAL A 194 -1.29 3.45 14.41
CA VAL A 194 -1.92 2.71 13.30
C VAL A 194 -1.90 1.20 13.57
N LEU A 195 -2.76 0.46 12.90
CA LEU A 195 -2.77 -1.01 12.96
C LEU A 195 -1.44 -1.61 12.42
N PRO A 196 -0.92 -2.66 13.05
CA PRO A 196 -1.41 -3.34 14.27
C PRO A 196 -0.93 -2.71 15.60
N PHE A 197 -0.18 -1.61 15.57
CA PHE A 197 0.50 -1.04 16.75
C PHE A 197 -0.45 -0.41 17.77
N SER A 198 -1.67 0.00 17.36
CA SER A 198 -2.73 0.47 18.25
C SER A 198 -3.23 -0.61 19.23
N PHE A 199 -2.92 -1.88 18.96
CA PHE A 199 -3.24 -3.00 19.86
C PHE A 199 -2.13 -3.29 20.89
N ASN A 200 -1.11 -2.42 21.01
CA ASN A 200 -0.08 -2.57 22.05
C ASN A 200 -0.74 -2.48 23.43
N PRO A 201 -0.60 -3.52 24.31
CA PRO A 201 -1.28 -3.57 25.60
C PRO A 201 -0.92 -2.40 26.53
N LYS A 202 0.39 -2.08 26.63
CA LYS A 202 0.85 -0.96 27.47
C LYS A 202 0.34 0.39 26.96
N LEU A 203 0.33 0.58 25.64
CA LEU A 203 -0.24 1.80 25.07
C LEU A 203 -1.71 1.97 25.43
N ARG A 204 -2.49 0.88 25.43
CA ARG A 204 -3.91 0.93 25.83
C ARG A 204 -4.11 1.14 27.32
N GLU A 205 -3.21 0.60 28.14
CA GLU A 205 -3.23 0.78 29.58
C GLU A 205 -2.85 2.21 30.01
N GLU A 206 -1.75 2.75 29.51
CA GLU A 206 -1.15 4.01 29.94
C GLU A 206 -1.48 5.20 29.02
N GLY A 207 -1.92 4.94 27.81
CA GLY A 207 -2.32 5.95 26.82
C GLY A 207 -3.83 6.12 26.71
N ARG A 208 -4.22 7.20 26.05
CA ARG A 208 -5.59 7.45 25.59
C ARG A 208 -5.59 8.08 24.22
N VAL A 209 -6.64 7.83 23.45
CA VAL A 209 -6.86 8.50 22.15
C VAL A 209 -7.18 9.96 22.41
N LEU A 210 -6.46 10.85 21.75
CA LEU A 210 -6.75 12.28 21.74
C LEU A 210 -7.70 12.62 20.59
N PHE A 211 -7.45 12.06 19.41
CA PHE A 211 -8.32 12.17 18.25
C PHE A 211 -8.11 10.99 17.30
N GLU A 212 -9.02 10.80 16.36
CA GLU A 212 -8.92 9.83 15.26
C GLU A 212 -8.69 10.56 13.91
N GLN A 213 -8.12 9.89 12.94
CA GLN A 213 -7.85 10.47 11.63
C GLN A 213 -9.12 10.98 10.93
N ARG A 214 -10.26 10.28 11.13
CA ARG A 214 -11.55 10.74 10.58
C ARG A 214 -11.99 12.12 11.09
N GLU A 215 -11.55 12.53 12.28
CA GLU A 215 -11.82 13.86 12.83
C GLU A 215 -10.96 14.94 12.16
N ALA A 216 -9.76 14.57 11.70
CA ALA A 216 -8.86 15.47 10.97
C ALA A 216 -9.28 15.64 9.51
N LEU A 217 -9.52 14.53 8.80
CA LEU A 217 -9.61 14.48 7.33
C LEU A 217 -10.93 13.90 6.79
N GLY A 218 -11.81 13.39 7.67
CA GLY A 218 -12.99 12.65 7.22
C GLY A 218 -12.64 11.33 6.54
N LEU A 219 -13.46 10.93 5.57
CA LEU A 219 -13.19 9.76 4.73
C LEU A 219 -11.94 10.00 3.88
N THR A 220 -10.96 9.12 4.04
CA THR A 220 -9.63 9.21 3.45
C THR A 220 -9.33 7.98 2.60
N GLN A 221 -8.94 8.18 1.32
CA GLN A 221 -8.27 7.14 0.55
C GLN A 221 -6.83 7.06 1.05
N MET A 222 -6.60 6.21 2.06
CA MET A 222 -5.38 6.26 2.86
C MET A 222 -4.16 5.81 2.09
N ILE A 223 -4.21 4.60 1.55
CA ILE A 223 -3.15 3.99 0.75
C ILE A 223 -3.74 3.41 -0.53
N MET A 224 -3.03 3.57 -1.62
CA MET A 224 -3.34 3.00 -2.92
C MET A 224 -2.16 2.20 -3.46
N LEU A 225 -2.44 1.18 -4.26
CA LEU A 225 -1.44 0.60 -5.15
C LEU A 225 -1.24 1.52 -6.34
N THR A 226 0.01 1.79 -6.64
CA THR A 226 0.40 2.63 -7.77
C THR A 226 1.47 1.92 -8.60
N ALA A 227 1.48 2.19 -9.90
CA ALA A 227 2.51 1.72 -10.83
C ALA A 227 2.80 2.80 -11.87
N ARG A 228 3.94 2.73 -12.52
CA ARG A 228 4.24 3.64 -13.64
C ARG A 228 3.47 3.23 -14.88
N LYS A 229 2.83 4.19 -15.55
CA LYS A 229 2.10 3.93 -16.80
C LYS A 229 2.99 3.28 -17.86
N SER A 230 4.24 3.72 -17.97
CA SER A 230 5.23 3.14 -18.87
C SER A 230 5.46 1.64 -18.61
N PHE A 231 5.46 1.22 -17.34
CA PHE A 231 5.56 -0.19 -16.97
C PHE A 231 4.27 -0.95 -17.29
N ILE A 232 3.10 -0.37 -16.98
CA ILE A 232 1.79 -0.94 -17.28
C ILE A 232 1.65 -1.18 -18.80
N ASP A 233 1.94 -0.16 -19.62
CA ASP A 233 1.79 -0.24 -21.08
C ASP A 233 2.69 -1.33 -21.67
N LYS A 234 3.92 -1.44 -21.19
CA LYS A 234 4.88 -2.44 -21.64
C LYS A 234 4.49 -3.87 -21.23
N ASN A 235 3.86 -4.05 -20.07
CA ASN A 235 3.64 -5.35 -19.44
C ASN A 235 2.16 -5.59 -19.15
N ARG A 236 1.25 -5.02 -19.94
CA ARG A 236 -0.18 -4.98 -19.63
C ARG A 236 -0.77 -6.35 -19.32
N ALA A 237 -0.48 -7.38 -20.11
CA ALA A 237 -1.01 -8.72 -19.88
C ALA A 237 -0.61 -9.26 -18.50
N ALA A 238 0.67 -9.15 -18.12
CA ALA A 238 1.16 -9.57 -16.82
C ALA A 238 0.58 -8.74 -15.67
N MET A 239 0.32 -7.44 -15.88
CA MET A 239 -0.32 -6.57 -14.89
C MET A 239 -1.79 -6.90 -14.69
N VAL A 240 -2.52 -7.31 -15.74
CA VAL A 240 -3.90 -7.80 -15.61
C VAL A 240 -3.92 -9.13 -14.86
N ASP A 241 -3.01 -10.05 -15.17
CA ASP A 241 -2.87 -11.35 -14.48
C ASP A 241 -2.53 -11.14 -12.98
N PHE A 242 -1.61 -10.22 -12.69
CA PHE A 242 -1.30 -9.82 -11.31
C PHE A 242 -2.52 -9.26 -10.59
N THR A 243 -3.29 -8.38 -11.24
CA THR A 243 -4.50 -7.78 -10.65
C THR A 243 -5.61 -8.81 -10.43
N GLU A 244 -5.75 -9.79 -11.33
CA GLU A 244 -6.69 -10.91 -11.19
C GLU A 244 -6.34 -11.77 -9.97
N ASP A 245 -5.06 -12.13 -9.83
CA ASP A 245 -4.59 -12.88 -8.66
C ASP A 245 -4.76 -12.09 -7.37
N MET A 246 -4.49 -10.77 -7.39
CA MET A 246 -4.76 -9.87 -6.27
C MET A 246 -6.23 -9.89 -5.85
N LEU A 247 -7.17 -9.72 -6.78
CA LEU A 247 -8.60 -9.76 -6.51
C LEU A 247 -9.01 -11.09 -5.88
N ARG A 248 -8.53 -12.23 -6.42
CA ARG A 248 -8.82 -13.55 -5.90
C ARG A 248 -8.34 -13.73 -4.46
N ILE A 249 -7.12 -13.26 -4.17
CA ILE A 249 -6.52 -13.32 -2.83
C ILE A 249 -7.25 -12.38 -1.87
N VAL A 250 -7.59 -11.16 -2.29
CA VAL A 250 -8.33 -10.19 -1.48
C VAL A 250 -9.72 -10.73 -1.13
N HIS A 251 -10.47 -11.29 -2.10
CA HIS A 251 -11.74 -11.94 -1.83
C HIS A 251 -11.60 -13.06 -0.79
N TRP A 252 -10.52 -13.85 -0.86
CA TRP A 252 -10.27 -14.89 0.13
C TRP A 252 -10.04 -14.33 1.53
N TYR A 253 -9.19 -13.30 1.67
CA TYR A 253 -8.89 -12.68 2.96
C TYR A 253 -10.10 -11.97 3.57
N LEU A 254 -10.97 -11.39 2.75
CA LEU A 254 -12.16 -10.66 3.21
C LEU A 254 -13.36 -11.59 3.48
N ASP A 255 -13.31 -12.84 3.09
CA ASP A 255 -14.36 -13.83 3.41
C ASP A 255 -14.27 -14.23 4.89
N PRO A 256 -15.30 -13.95 5.72
CA PRO A 256 -15.25 -14.24 7.15
C PRO A 256 -14.97 -15.70 7.50
N LYS A 257 -15.27 -16.65 6.61
CA LYS A 257 -15.00 -18.10 6.84
C LYS A 257 -13.50 -18.42 6.86
N ASN A 258 -12.64 -17.55 6.30
CA ASN A 258 -11.19 -17.71 6.23
C ASN A 258 -10.46 -16.95 7.35
N HIS A 259 -11.20 -16.28 8.24
CA HIS A 259 -10.63 -15.38 9.26
C HIS A 259 -9.59 -16.06 10.16
N ASP A 260 -9.85 -17.29 10.62
CA ASP A 260 -8.92 -18.02 11.49
C ASP A 260 -7.60 -18.35 10.77
N GLU A 261 -7.67 -18.74 9.48
CA GLU A 261 -6.47 -18.98 8.67
C GLU A 261 -5.72 -17.65 8.41
N ALA A 262 -6.44 -16.57 8.14
CA ALA A 262 -5.84 -15.23 7.98
C ALA A 262 -5.11 -14.77 9.27
N ALA A 263 -5.67 -15.04 10.45
CA ALA A 263 -5.03 -14.77 11.73
C ALA A 263 -3.76 -15.62 11.94
N GLN A 264 -3.76 -16.89 11.51
CA GLN A 264 -2.57 -17.75 11.55
C GLN A 264 -1.47 -17.24 10.61
N ILE A 265 -1.83 -16.78 9.41
CA ILE A 265 -0.90 -16.15 8.47
C ILE A 265 -0.28 -14.88 9.10
N ALA A 266 -1.11 -14.03 9.68
CA ALA A 266 -0.65 -12.83 10.39
C ALA A 266 0.30 -13.15 11.54
N SER A 267 -0.01 -14.19 12.32
CA SER A 267 0.85 -14.73 13.39
C SER A 267 2.22 -15.16 12.86
N LYS A 268 2.24 -15.90 11.76
CA LYS A 268 3.48 -16.37 11.12
C LYS A 268 4.37 -15.21 10.69
N ILE A 269 3.79 -14.17 10.07
CA ILE A 269 4.53 -12.99 9.56
C ILE A 269 5.08 -12.14 10.69
N THR A 270 4.26 -11.90 11.73
CA THR A 270 4.58 -10.93 12.79
C THR A 270 5.27 -11.56 13.99
N LYS A 271 5.29 -12.89 14.09
CA LYS A 271 5.75 -13.66 15.26
C LYS A 271 4.95 -13.35 16.54
N ALA A 272 3.71 -12.88 16.39
CA ALA A 272 2.80 -12.62 17.51
C ALA A 272 1.70 -13.71 17.56
N PRO A 273 1.13 -14.01 18.73
CA PRO A 273 0.08 -15.02 18.86
C PRO A 273 -1.14 -14.71 17.96
N PRO A 274 -1.79 -15.72 17.35
CA PRO A 274 -2.89 -15.51 16.41
C PRO A 274 -4.10 -14.80 17.06
N GLU A 275 -4.31 -14.97 18.36
CA GLU A 275 -5.40 -14.30 19.13
C GLU A 275 -5.29 -12.75 19.08
N ARG A 276 -4.11 -12.23 18.75
CA ARG A 276 -3.90 -10.78 18.56
C ARG A 276 -4.49 -10.25 17.25
N PHE A 277 -4.91 -11.12 16.34
CA PHE A 277 -5.39 -10.74 15.01
C PHE A 277 -6.89 -10.93 14.81
N GLY A 278 -7.66 -11.10 15.90
CA GLY A 278 -9.11 -11.17 15.84
C GLY A 278 -9.82 -9.95 15.26
N TRP A 279 -9.10 -8.82 15.13
CA TRP A 279 -9.56 -7.60 14.47
C TRP A 279 -9.38 -7.62 12.94
N LEU A 280 -8.42 -8.41 12.43
CA LEU A 280 -7.97 -8.37 11.04
C LEU A 280 -9.11 -8.72 10.09
N PHE A 281 -9.30 -7.94 9.03
CA PHE A 281 -10.37 -8.06 8.04
C PHE A 281 -11.80 -8.02 8.59
N THR A 282 -11.97 -7.49 9.81
CA THR A 282 -13.29 -7.22 10.42
C THR A 282 -13.58 -5.71 10.42
N LYS A 283 -14.70 -5.30 11.03
CA LYS A 283 -14.98 -3.88 11.25
C LYS A 283 -14.03 -3.20 12.26
N ALA A 284 -13.26 -3.97 13.02
CA ALA A 284 -12.18 -3.43 13.86
C ALA A 284 -10.88 -3.17 13.08
N ASP A 285 -10.86 -3.47 11.78
CA ASP A 285 -9.81 -3.12 10.82
C ASP A 285 -10.20 -1.89 10.00
N THR A 286 -9.24 -1.32 9.26
CA THR A 286 -9.50 -0.34 8.19
C THR A 286 -10.35 -0.97 7.08
N TYR A 287 -11.18 -0.15 6.44
CA TYR A 287 -11.95 -0.62 5.30
C TYR A 287 -11.06 -0.93 4.11
N ARG A 288 -11.29 -2.07 3.48
CA ARG A 288 -10.72 -2.47 2.19
C ARG A 288 -11.85 -2.75 1.23
N ASP A 289 -11.75 -2.17 0.06
CA ASP A 289 -12.74 -2.43 -1.00
C ASP A 289 -12.53 -3.84 -1.55
N PRO A 290 -13.56 -4.71 -1.55
CA PRO A 290 -13.40 -6.09 -2.01
C PRO A 290 -13.05 -6.19 -3.50
N ASP A 291 -13.46 -5.22 -4.30
CA ASP A 291 -13.16 -5.14 -5.72
C ASP A 291 -11.89 -4.29 -6.00
N LEU A 292 -11.13 -3.94 -4.95
CA LEU A 292 -9.94 -3.10 -5.02
C LEU A 292 -10.18 -1.70 -5.63
N MET A 293 -11.41 -1.20 -5.60
CA MET A 293 -11.77 0.09 -6.19
C MET A 293 -11.40 1.25 -5.27
N PRO A 294 -10.47 2.14 -5.69
CA PRO A 294 -10.11 3.30 -4.90
C PRO A 294 -11.24 4.35 -4.90
N ASN A 295 -11.39 5.03 -3.78
CA ASN A 295 -12.30 6.17 -3.66
C ASN A 295 -11.63 7.43 -4.21
N LEU A 296 -11.75 7.67 -5.52
CA LEU A 296 -11.10 8.79 -6.20
C LEU A 296 -11.61 10.16 -5.72
N GLU A 297 -12.84 10.25 -5.25
CA GLU A 297 -13.40 11.49 -4.71
C GLU A 297 -12.74 11.84 -3.35
N ALA A 298 -12.63 10.86 -2.45
CA ALA A 298 -11.91 11.04 -1.21
C ALA A 298 -10.42 11.34 -1.48
N LEU A 299 -9.80 10.63 -2.42
CA LEU A 299 -8.41 10.87 -2.82
C LEU A 299 -8.18 12.30 -3.30
N GLN A 300 -9.10 12.86 -4.13
CA GLN A 300 -9.01 14.24 -4.58
C GLN A 300 -9.02 15.21 -3.40
N ARG A 301 -9.96 15.07 -2.47
CA ARG A 301 -10.02 15.92 -1.27
C ARG A 301 -8.75 15.84 -0.42
N ASN A 302 -8.21 14.63 -0.24
CA ASN A 302 -6.99 14.42 0.55
C ASN A 302 -5.74 15.04 -0.12
N VAL A 303 -5.65 14.98 -1.44
CA VAL A 303 -4.59 15.65 -2.22
C VAL A 303 -4.73 17.18 -2.14
N ASP A 304 -5.95 17.70 -2.20
CA ASP A 304 -6.21 19.14 -2.03
C ASP A 304 -5.80 19.62 -0.63
N THR A 305 -6.11 18.87 0.43
CA THR A 305 -5.60 19.14 1.79
C THR A 305 -4.07 19.11 1.88
N THR A 306 -3.44 18.17 1.18
CA THR A 306 -1.96 18.10 1.11
C THR A 306 -1.37 19.38 0.50
N ARG A 307 -2.05 19.97 -0.50
CA ARG A 307 -1.69 21.24 -1.11
C ARG A 307 -1.95 22.42 -0.16
N GLU A 308 -3.09 22.46 0.51
CA GLU A 308 -3.44 23.52 1.49
C GLU A 308 -2.42 23.59 2.62
N LEU A 309 -1.88 22.45 3.06
CA LEU A 309 -0.80 22.37 4.05
C LEU A 309 0.62 22.66 3.48
N GLY A 310 0.71 23.00 2.19
CA GLY A 310 1.95 23.46 1.58
C GLY A 310 2.95 22.38 1.15
N PHE A 311 2.58 21.10 1.18
CA PHE A 311 3.45 20.00 0.72
C PHE A 311 3.65 19.99 -0.79
N VAL A 312 2.64 20.42 -1.54
CA VAL A 312 2.65 20.65 -2.99
C VAL A 312 2.00 21.99 -3.30
N LYS A 313 2.32 22.56 -4.45
CA LYS A 313 1.83 23.90 -4.86
C LYS A 313 0.75 23.80 -5.94
N LYS A 314 0.92 22.85 -6.88
CA LYS A 314 0.03 22.70 -8.02
C LYS A 314 -1.28 22.03 -7.62
N GLN A 315 -2.35 22.40 -8.29
CA GLN A 315 -3.58 21.63 -8.25
C GLN A 315 -3.40 20.37 -9.10
N ILE A 316 -3.64 19.21 -8.50
CA ILE A 316 -3.50 17.90 -9.14
C ILE A 316 -4.90 17.32 -9.36
N ASP A 317 -5.26 17.06 -10.61
CA ASP A 317 -6.49 16.37 -10.97
C ASP A 317 -6.26 14.86 -10.91
N ILE A 318 -6.73 14.22 -9.86
CA ILE A 318 -6.49 12.80 -9.57
C ILE A 318 -7.03 11.88 -10.68
N LYS A 319 -8.10 12.29 -11.40
CA LYS A 319 -8.64 11.48 -12.49
C LYS A 319 -7.62 11.22 -13.61
N LYS A 320 -6.67 12.13 -13.80
CA LYS A 320 -5.58 11.97 -14.79
C LYS A 320 -4.52 10.97 -14.35
N TYR A 321 -4.46 10.66 -13.05
CA TYR A 321 -3.47 9.78 -12.44
C TYR A 321 -4.07 8.44 -11.98
N ALA A 322 -5.28 8.11 -12.42
CA ALA A 322 -5.91 6.82 -12.16
C ALA A 322 -6.03 5.99 -13.44
N ASP A 323 -5.64 4.72 -13.37
CA ASP A 323 -5.88 3.72 -14.41
C ASP A 323 -6.55 2.49 -13.77
N LEU A 324 -7.87 2.49 -13.77
CA LEU A 324 -8.68 1.41 -13.20
C LEU A 324 -9.01 0.32 -14.23
N THR A 325 -8.49 0.43 -15.44
CA THR A 325 -8.77 -0.53 -16.51
C THR A 325 -8.21 -1.92 -16.20
N LEU A 326 -7.11 -2.01 -15.41
CA LEU A 326 -6.55 -3.28 -14.96
C LEU A 326 -7.55 -4.05 -14.07
N ILE A 327 -8.15 -3.37 -13.08
CA ILE A 327 -9.17 -3.97 -12.19
C ILE A 327 -10.40 -4.38 -13.00
N GLN A 328 -10.88 -3.50 -13.89
CA GLN A 328 -12.06 -3.77 -14.69
C GLN A 328 -11.88 -4.97 -15.62
N GLU A 329 -10.68 -5.15 -16.19
CA GLU A 329 -10.33 -6.28 -17.02
C GLU A 329 -10.17 -7.56 -16.19
N ALA A 330 -9.48 -7.51 -15.07
CA ALA A 330 -9.29 -8.62 -14.15
C ALA A 330 -10.62 -9.12 -13.57
N ALA A 331 -11.49 -8.21 -13.12
CA ALA A 331 -12.80 -8.56 -12.57
C ALA A 331 -13.72 -9.25 -13.58
N LYS A 332 -13.57 -8.98 -14.88
CA LYS A 332 -14.31 -9.70 -15.94
C LYS A 332 -13.85 -11.15 -16.09
N ARG A 333 -12.60 -11.45 -15.76
CA ARG A 333 -12.04 -12.81 -15.86
C ARG A 333 -12.40 -13.68 -14.66
N LEU A 334 -12.77 -13.07 -13.53
CA LEU A 334 -13.17 -13.77 -12.30
C LEU A 334 -14.66 -14.17 -12.30
N LYS A 335 -15.45 -13.68 -13.25
CA LYS A 335 -16.86 -14.05 -13.44
C LYS A 335 -16.99 -15.31 -14.26
#